data_2cb502d56987705aaf981e9a74201121
#
_entry.id   2cb502d56987705aaf981e9a74201121
#
_cell.length_a   1.000
_cell.length_b   1.000
_cell.length_c   1.000
_cell.angle_alpha   90.00
_cell.angle_beta   90.00
_cell.angle_gamma   90.00
#
_symmetry.space_group_name_H-M   'P 1'
#
loop_
_entity.id
_entity.type
_entity.pdbx_description
1 polymer ?
#
loop_
_entity_poly.entity_id
_entity_poly.type
_entity_poly.pdbx_seq_one_letter_code
_entity_poly.pdbx_strand_id
1 'polypeptide(L)'
;MRLYTFFRSSAAFRVRIALNLKGLAYEPAFVHLAKGEQCKAEYLALNPQGLVPALVDDEGHLLTQSLAIIEYLEETHPEPPLLPKDAPGRARVRSLSLLVACEIHPLNNLRTLTHLRRSLGQSEDQVNAWYRHWIADGLAKLEAELARGSGAYCHGDRPTMADCCLVPQVFNARRYRCDLASFPNIVRVADECMKLDAFERAQPSRQPDAEN
;
A
#
# COMPACT_ATOMS: atom_id res chain seq x y z
N MET A 1 18.24 -8.61 0.96
CA MET A 1 16.95 -8.44 1.68
C MET A 1 15.94 -9.51 1.26
N ARG A 2 15.01 -9.93 2.14
CA ARG A 2 13.94 -10.89 1.84
C ARG A 2 12.59 -10.31 2.21
N LEU A 3 11.66 -10.21 1.23
CA LEU A 3 10.32 -9.61 1.42
C LEU A 3 9.26 -10.70 1.48
N TYR A 4 8.61 -10.87 2.63
CA TYR A 4 7.40 -11.68 2.76
C TYR A 4 6.21 -10.89 2.22
N THR A 5 5.58 -11.43 1.18
CA THR A 5 4.65 -10.68 0.33
C THR A 5 3.49 -11.56 -0.14
N PHE A 6 2.46 -10.91 -0.63
CA PHE A 6 1.36 -11.51 -1.39
C PHE A 6 0.96 -10.55 -2.51
N PHE A 7 0.78 -11.06 -3.73
CA PHE A 7 0.57 -10.21 -4.91
C PHE A 7 -0.52 -9.16 -4.74
N ARG A 8 -1.69 -9.51 -4.18
CA ARG A 8 -2.82 -8.59 -3.96
C ARG A 8 -2.76 -7.76 -2.67
N SER A 9 -1.76 -7.96 -1.82
CA SER A 9 -1.64 -7.18 -0.59
C SER A 9 -1.24 -5.73 -0.91
N SER A 10 -2.14 -4.78 -0.62
CA SER A 10 -1.85 -3.35 -0.81
C SER A 10 -0.67 -2.87 0.02
N ALA A 11 -0.54 -3.36 1.26
CA ALA A 11 0.58 -3.02 2.12
C ALA A 11 1.92 -3.57 1.58
N ALA A 12 1.92 -4.81 1.04
CA ALA A 12 3.10 -5.35 0.37
C ALA A 12 3.41 -4.62 -0.95
N PHE A 13 2.38 -4.21 -1.69
CA PHE A 13 2.53 -3.43 -2.92
C PHE A 13 3.23 -2.09 -2.63
N ARG A 14 2.91 -1.39 -1.52
CA ARG A 14 3.62 -0.16 -1.09
C ARG A 14 5.13 -0.40 -0.96
N VAL A 15 5.51 -1.49 -0.30
CA VAL A 15 6.93 -1.82 -0.06
C VAL A 15 7.62 -2.23 -1.35
N ARG A 16 6.97 -3.01 -2.22
CA ARG A 16 7.50 -3.33 -3.55
C ARG A 16 7.81 -2.07 -4.37
N ILE A 17 6.88 -1.09 -4.38
CA ILE A 17 7.11 0.19 -5.05
C ILE A 17 8.33 0.90 -4.45
N ALA A 18 8.41 1.01 -3.13
CA ALA A 18 9.51 1.69 -2.47
C ALA A 18 10.87 1.05 -2.76
N LEU A 19 10.96 -0.29 -2.69
CA LEU A 19 12.17 -1.03 -3.05
C LEU A 19 12.56 -0.79 -4.51
N ASN A 20 11.60 -0.85 -5.43
CA ASN A 20 11.85 -0.60 -6.85
C ASN A 20 12.30 0.84 -7.10
N LEU A 21 11.69 1.85 -6.46
CA LEU A 21 12.08 3.26 -6.60
C LEU A 21 13.51 3.49 -6.11
N LYS A 22 13.90 2.83 -5.03
CA LYS A 22 15.26 2.91 -4.48
C LYS A 22 16.28 2.00 -5.21
N GLY A 23 15.83 1.21 -6.18
CA GLY A 23 16.71 0.29 -6.92
C GLY A 23 17.22 -0.87 -6.07
N LEU A 24 16.54 -1.21 -4.98
CA LEU A 24 16.95 -2.24 -4.03
C LEU A 24 16.43 -3.61 -4.45
N ALA A 25 17.35 -4.55 -4.62
CA ALA A 25 17.01 -5.94 -4.91
C ALA A 25 16.50 -6.66 -3.65
N TYR A 26 15.53 -7.55 -3.82
CA TYR A 26 14.99 -8.38 -2.76
C TYR A 26 14.57 -9.76 -3.29
N GLU A 27 14.63 -10.76 -2.43
CA GLU A 27 14.08 -12.10 -2.67
C GLU A 27 12.61 -12.11 -2.19
N PRO A 28 11.62 -12.41 -3.06
CA PRO A 28 10.24 -12.53 -2.61
C PRO A 28 10.01 -13.87 -1.89
N ALA A 29 9.38 -13.83 -0.72
CA ALA A 29 8.86 -14.98 0.00
C ALA A 29 7.33 -14.89 0.04
N PHE A 30 6.65 -15.76 -0.69
CA PHE A 30 5.20 -15.67 -0.85
C PHE A 30 4.46 -16.23 0.36
N VAL A 31 3.44 -15.50 0.83
CA VAL A 31 2.55 -15.89 1.94
C VAL A 31 1.12 -15.71 1.46
N HIS A 32 0.46 -16.82 1.13
CA HIS A 32 -0.83 -16.80 0.47
C HIS A 32 -1.98 -16.49 1.45
N LEU A 33 -2.43 -15.23 1.47
CA LEU A 33 -3.41 -14.74 2.43
C LEU A 33 -4.78 -15.42 2.32
N ALA A 34 -5.24 -15.73 1.11
CA ALA A 34 -6.54 -16.40 0.93
C ALA A 34 -6.53 -17.85 1.43
N LYS A 35 -5.35 -18.50 1.46
CA LYS A 35 -5.16 -19.86 2.03
C LYS A 35 -4.85 -19.81 3.54
N GLY A 36 -4.81 -18.63 4.16
CA GLY A 36 -4.56 -18.46 5.58
C GLY A 36 -3.11 -18.71 6.01
N GLU A 37 -2.15 -18.66 5.08
CA GLU A 37 -0.74 -18.97 5.38
C GLU A 37 -0.12 -18.00 6.39
N GLN A 38 -0.59 -16.76 6.46
CA GLN A 38 -0.19 -15.78 7.46
C GLN A 38 -0.57 -16.18 8.91
N CYS A 39 -1.47 -17.15 9.05
CA CYS A 39 -1.91 -17.66 10.37
C CYS A 39 -1.27 -19.01 10.72
N LYS A 40 -0.42 -19.57 9.86
CA LYS A 40 0.32 -20.81 10.16
C LYS A 40 1.42 -20.56 11.20
N ALA A 41 1.70 -21.57 12.00
CA ALA A 41 2.68 -21.47 13.09
C ALA A 41 4.06 -20.99 12.62
N GLU A 42 4.50 -21.46 11.45
CA GLU A 42 5.80 -21.08 10.88
C GLU A 42 5.88 -19.58 10.57
N TYR A 43 4.80 -19.00 10.01
CA TYR A 43 4.79 -17.57 9.73
C TYR A 43 4.56 -16.74 10.99
N LEU A 44 3.72 -17.20 11.92
CA LEU A 44 3.49 -16.51 13.20
C LEU A 44 4.75 -16.48 14.09
N ALA A 45 5.60 -17.51 13.99
CA ALA A 45 6.91 -17.50 14.66
C ALA A 45 7.84 -16.41 14.11
N LEU A 46 7.73 -16.08 12.81
CA LEU A 46 8.44 -14.97 12.19
C LEU A 46 7.76 -13.63 12.51
N ASN A 47 6.47 -13.53 12.21
CA ASN A 47 5.69 -12.29 12.41
C ASN A 47 4.40 -12.58 13.18
N PRO A 48 4.39 -12.38 14.51
CA PRO A 48 3.22 -12.65 15.34
C PRO A 48 1.99 -11.78 15.02
N GLN A 49 2.14 -10.71 14.21
CA GLN A 49 1.01 -9.93 13.73
C GLN A 49 0.15 -10.69 12.71
N GLY A 50 0.68 -11.76 12.07
CA GLY A 50 -0.03 -12.52 11.03
C GLY A 50 -0.38 -11.68 9.80
N LEU A 51 0.50 -10.73 9.44
CA LEU A 51 0.29 -9.79 8.34
C LEU A 51 1.49 -9.77 7.39
N VAL A 52 1.25 -9.41 6.14
CA VAL A 52 2.28 -9.03 5.16
C VAL A 52 2.13 -7.54 4.82
N PRO A 53 3.22 -6.82 4.50
CA PRO A 53 4.58 -7.28 4.35
C PRO A 53 5.33 -7.48 5.68
N ALA A 54 6.35 -8.32 5.63
CA ALA A 54 7.47 -8.31 6.54
C ALA A 54 8.76 -8.30 5.70
N LEU A 55 9.75 -7.52 6.09
CA LEU A 55 11.04 -7.43 5.42
C LEU A 55 12.13 -7.91 6.38
N VAL A 56 12.97 -8.82 5.91
CA VAL A 56 14.24 -9.15 6.57
C VAL A 56 15.35 -8.47 5.78
N ASP A 57 16.10 -7.58 6.42
CA ASP A 57 17.22 -6.90 5.80
C ASP A 57 18.46 -7.79 5.66
N ASP A 58 19.56 -7.26 5.12
CA ASP A 58 20.77 -8.02 4.90
C ASP A 58 21.56 -8.31 6.21
N GLU A 59 21.21 -7.62 7.31
CA GLU A 59 21.76 -7.84 8.65
C GLU A 59 20.91 -8.82 9.48
N GLY A 60 19.74 -9.24 8.96
CA GLY A 60 18.81 -10.17 9.61
C GLY A 60 17.76 -9.50 10.49
N HIS A 61 17.62 -8.18 10.48
CA HIS A 61 16.55 -7.49 11.21
C HIS A 61 15.19 -7.71 10.54
N LEU A 62 14.23 -8.14 11.33
CA LEU A 62 12.85 -8.28 10.89
C LEU A 62 12.10 -6.95 11.07
N LEU A 63 11.59 -6.43 9.96
CA LEU A 63 10.80 -5.19 9.91
C LEU A 63 9.36 -5.52 9.51
N THR A 64 8.41 -4.92 10.20
CA THR A 64 6.98 -5.10 9.96
C THR A 64 6.31 -3.74 9.78
N GLN A 65 5.06 -3.73 9.27
CA GLN A 65 4.30 -2.52 8.91
C GLN A 65 4.90 -1.75 7.73
N SER A 66 4.12 -1.64 6.65
CA SER A 66 4.60 -1.10 5.36
C SER A 66 5.21 0.29 5.47
N LEU A 67 4.65 1.19 6.30
CA LEU A 67 5.19 2.54 6.46
C LEU A 67 6.49 2.53 7.26
N ALA A 68 6.59 1.73 8.32
CA ALA A 68 7.82 1.60 9.09
C ALA A 68 8.95 1.01 8.23
N ILE A 69 8.63 0.04 7.36
CA ILE A 69 9.59 -0.49 6.38
C ILE A 69 10.06 0.60 5.42
N ILE A 70 9.15 1.41 4.89
CA ILE A 70 9.51 2.50 3.96
C ILE A 70 10.35 3.57 4.66
N GLU A 71 10.01 3.94 5.91
CA GLU A 71 10.82 4.87 6.70
C GLU A 71 12.22 4.31 6.99
N TYR A 72 12.32 3.02 7.35
CA TYR A 72 13.61 2.36 7.52
C TYR A 72 14.46 2.40 6.24
N LEU A 73 13.83 2.11 5.08
CA LEU A 73 14.53 2.21 3.80
C LEU A 73 14.93 3.64 3.46
N GLU A 74 14.17 4.65 3.90
CA GLU A 74 14.50 6.06 3.72
C GLU A 74 15.70 6.48 4.55
N GLU A 75 15.83 5.96 5.77
CA GLU A 75 16.94 6.25 6.68
C GLU A 75 18.22 5.52 6.28
N THR A 76 18.12 4.26 5.86
CA THR A 76 19.27 3.41 5.54
C THR A 76 19.75 3.55 4.10
N HIS A 77 18.85 3.92 3.19
CA HIS A 77 19.10 4.11 1.75
C HIS A 77 18.46 5.43 1.31
N PRO A 78 19.04 6.60 1.71
CA PRO A 78 18.38 7.90 1.55
C PRO A 78 18.17 8.33 0.09
N GLU A 79 18.90 7.77 -0.87
CA GLU A 79 18.77 8.12 -2.29
C GLU A 79 18.22 6.98 -3.16
N PRO A 80 17.28 7.25 -4.04
CA PRO A 80 16.51 8.50 -4.18
C PRO A 80 15.53 8.70 -3.02
N PRO A 81 15.31 9.94 -2.55
CA PRO A 81 14.49 10.19 -1.37
C PRO A 81 13.00 9.98 -1.66
N LEU A 82 12.29 9.35 -0.72
CA LEU A 82 10.84 9.21 -0.71
C LEU A 82 10.14 10.22 0.24
N LEU A 83 10.94 11.03 0.94
CA LEU A 83 10.47 12.13 1.79
C LEU A 83 11.17 13.43 1.39
N PRO A 84 10.49 14.58 1.46
CA PRO A 84 11.11 15.89 1.30
C PRO A 84 12.22 16.17 2.34
N LYS A 85 13.08 17.14 2.05
CA LYS A 85 14.16 17.53 2.98
C LYS A 85 13.63 18.34 4.17
N ASP A 86 12.64 19.20 3.94
CA ASP A 86 12.10 20.09 4.96
C ASP A 86 11.04 19.41 5.85
N ALA A 87 10.95 19.84 7.10
CA ALA A 87 10.07 19.22 8.08
C ALA A 87 8.56 19.35 7.73
N PRO A 88 8.06 20.49 7.24
CA PRO A 88 6.66 20.63 6.81
C PRO A 88 6.32 19.69 5.64
N GLY A 89 7.19 19.58 4.64
CA GLY A 89 7.00 18.67 3.51
C GLY A 89 6.98 17.20 3.97
N ARG A 90 7.91 16.80 4.84
CA ARG A 90 7.93 15.44 5.45
C ARG A 90 6.63 15.16 6.21
N ALA A 91 6.14 16.12 7.00
CA ALA A 91 4.88 15.98 7.73
C ALA A 91 3.69 15.81 6.78
N ARG A 92 3.63 16.61 5.70
CA ARG A 92 2.59 16.50 4.68
C ARG A 92 2.60 15.12 3.99
N VAL A 93 3.75 14.66 3.53
CA VAL A 93 3.86 13.34 2.88
C VAL A 93 3.42 12.21 3.81
N ARG A 94 3.85 12.27 5.09
CA ARG A 94 3.39 11.30 6.10
C ARG A 94 1.89 11.38 6.34
N SER A 95 1.32 12.59 6.43
CA SER A 95 -0.13 12.77 6.59
C SER A 95 -0.93 12.12 5.48
N LEU A 96 -0.57 12.36 4.21
CA LEU A 96 -1.20 11.71 3.05
C LEU A 96 -1.05 10.19 3.09
N SER A 97 0.13 9.69 3.48
CA SER A 97 0.41 8.26 3.60
C SER A 97 -0.44 7.60 4.70
N LEU A 98 -0.54 8.25 5.87
CA LEU A 98 -1.31 7.77 7.01
C LEU A 98 -2.81 7.81 6.74
N LEU A 99 -3.31 8.82 6.02
CA LEU A 99 -4.71 8.87 5.61
C LEU A 99 -5.09 7.60 4.81
N VAL A 100 -4.24 7.15 3.91
CA VAL A 100 -4.47 5.89 3.19
C VAL A 100 -4.24 4.67 4.10
N ALA A 101 -3.14 4.65 4.84
CA ALA A 101 -2.70 3.46 5.56
C ALA A 101 -3.47 3.21 6.87
N CYS A 102 -3.98 4.26 7.52
CA CYS A 102 -4.64 4.17 8.82
C CYS A 102 -6.15 4.44 8.76
N GLU A 103 -6.62 5.24 7.80
CA GLU A 103 -8.03 5.64 7.74
C GLU A 103 -8.82 4.88 6.66
N ILE A 104 -8.18 4.43 5.56
CA ILE A 104 -8.87 3.71 4.48
C ILE A 104 -8.57 2.22 4.52
N HIS A 105 -7.29 1.84 4.44
CA HIS A 105 -6.88 0.45 4.28
C HIS A 105 -7.36 -0.49 5.40
N PRO A 106 -7.32 -0.15 6.69
CA PRO A 106 -7.72 -1.05 7.77
C PRO A 106 -9.20 -1.44 7.69
N LEU A 107 -10.06 -0.54 7.23
CA LEU A 107 -11.50 -0.77 7.08
C LEU A 107 -11.81 -1.74 5.92
N ASN A 108 -10.88 -1.86 4.97
CA ASN A 108 -10.99 -2.68 3.77
C ASN A 108 -10.02 -3.87 3.77
N ASN A 109 -9.32 -4.10 4.88
CA ASN A 109 -8.39 -5.21 5.03
C ASN A 109 -9.13 -6.56 5.08
N LEU A 110 -8.47 -7.61 4.60
CA LEU A 110 -9.02 -8.97 4.58
C LEU A 110 -9.61 -9.41 5.93
N ARG A 111 -8.94 -9.10 7.06
CA ARG A 111 -9.43 -9.46 8.41
C ARG A 111 -10.77 -8.79 8.73
N THR A 112 -10.93 -7.50 8.37
CA THR A 112 -12.17 -6.75 8.57
C THR A 112 -13.29 -7.34 7.71
N LEU A 113 -13.03 -7.58 6.42
CA LEU A 113 -14.02 -8.16 5.52
C LEU A 113 -14.38 -9.61 5.92
N THR A 114 -13.43 -10.38 6.42
CA THR A 114 -13.68 -11.72 6.94
C THR A 114 -14.56 -11.67 8.19
N HIS A 115 -14.34 -10.71 9.09
CA HIS A 115 -15.17 -10.52 10.26
C HIS A 115 -16.62 -10.13 9.89
N LEU A 116 -16.80 -9.21 8.94
CA LEU A 116 -18.12 -8.84 8.42
C LEU A 116 -18.88 -10.07 7.89
N ARG A 117 -18.21 -10.91 7.09
CA ARG A 117 -18.83 -12.12 6.52
C ARG A 117 -19.13 -13.19 7.56
N ARG A 118 -18.09 -13.60 8.31
CA ARG A 118 -18.14 -14.80 9.16
C ARG A 118 -18.74 -14.56 10.53
N SER A 119 -18.44 -13.41 11.14
CA SER A 119 -18.89 -13.11 12.52
C SER A 119 -20.19 -12.31 12.53
N LEU A 120 -20.36 -11.37 11.60
CA LEU A 120 -21.55 -10.52 11.53
C LEU A 120 -22.58 -10.98 10.49
N GLY A 121 -22.30 -12.06 9.74
CA GLY A 121 -23.23 -12.67 8.79
C GLY A 121 -23.61 -11.77 7.61
N GLN A 122 -22.77 -10.79 7.26
CA GLN A 122 -23.08 -9.86 6.17
C GLN A 122 -22.96 -10.53 4.80
N SER A 123 -23.91 -10.26 3.91
CA SER A 123 -23.88 -10.73 2.52
C SER A 123 -22.72 -10.10 1.73
N GLU A 124 -22.35 -10.69 0.60
CA GLU A 124 -21.30 -10.13 -0.28
C GLU A 124 -21.67 -8.72 -0.77
N ASP A 125 -22.93 -8.43 -1.03
CA ASP A 125 -23.37 -7.09 -1.44
C ASP A 125 -23.17 -6.06 -0.32
N GLN A 126 -23.47 -6.43 0.93
CA GLN A 126 -23.24 -5.57 2.09
C GLN A 126 -21.74 -5.34 2.34
N VAL A 127 -20.92 -6.39 2.20
CA VAL A 127 -19.45 -6.27 2.31
C VAL A 127 -18.88 -5.40 1.20
N ASN A 128 -19.38 -5.55 -0.04
CA ASN A 128 -18.96 -4.71 -1.16
C ASN A 128 -19.43 -3.25 -1.00
N ALA A 129 -20.61 -3.03 -0.44
CA ALA A 129 -21.12 -1.69 -0.11
C ALA A 129 -20.24 -1.02 0.97
N TRP A 130 -19.91 -1.75 2.05
CA TRP A 130 -18.94 -1.32 3.07
C TRP A 130 -17.61 -0.91 2.44
N TYR A 131 -17.05 -1.76 1.58
CA TYR A 131 -15.76 -1.53 0.93
C TYR A 131 -15.76 -0.24 0.12
N ARG A 132 -16.79 -0.07 -0.74
CA ARG A 132 -16.94 1.12 -1.59
C ARG A 132 -17.19 2.39 -0.79
N HIS A 133 -17.99 2.31 0.28
CA HIS A 133 -18.26 3.43 1.17
C HIS A 133 -16.97 4.01 1.77
N TRP A 134 -16.15 3.16 2.39
CA TRP A 134 -14.93 3.62 3.04
C TRP A 134 -13.83 4.05 2.06
N ILE A 135 -13.80 3.48 0.86
CA ILE A 135 -12.94 4.01 -0.21
C ILE A 135 -13.42 5.41 -0.61
N ALA A 136 -14.68 5.60 -0.91
CA ALA A 136 -15.20 6.89 -1.37
C ALA A 136 -15.02 7.98 -0.33
N ASP A 137 -15.32 7.70 0.95
CA ASP A 137 -15.14 8.64 2.07
C ASP A 137 -13.67 9.06 2.22
N GLY A 138 -12.77 8.09 2.22
CA GLY A 138 -11.34 8.38 2.37
C GLY A 138 -10.72 9.06 1.16
N LEU A 139 -11.09 8.64 -0.07
CA LEU A 139 -10.60 9.28 -1.28
C LEU A 139 -11.12 10.71 -1.44
N ALA A 140 -12.33 11.04 -0.97
CA ALA A 140 -12.82 12.41 -0.98
C ALA A 140 -11.93 13.35 -0.13
N LYS A 141 -11.48 12.88 1.03
CA LYS A 141 -10.55 13.62 1.90
C LYS A 141 -9.17 13.77 1.24
N LEU A 142 -8.68 12.68 0.66
CA LEU A 142 -7.39 12.68 -0.04
C LEU A 142 -7.41 13.58 -1.27
N GLU A 143 -8.49 13.59 -2.06
CA GLU A 143 -8.67 14.47 -3.21
C GLU A 143 -8.60 15.95 -2.80
N ALA A 144 -9.29 16.31 -1.71
CA ALA A 144 -9.25 17.67 -1.17
C ALA A 144 -7.84 18.09 -0.75
N GLU A 145 -7.04 17.18 -0.16
CA GLU A 145 -5.66 17.44 0.18
C GLU A 145 -4.75 17.58 -1.05
N LEU A 146 -4.96 16.75 -2.08
CA LEU A 146 -4.20 16.85 -3.32
C LEU A 146 -4.55 18.12 -4.10
N ALA A 147 -5.80 18.56 -4.09
CA ALA A 147 -6.23 19.82 -4.71
C ALA A 147 -5.56 21.05 -4.08
N ARG A 148 -5.18 20.99 -2.81
CA ARG A 148 -4.49 22.09 -2.12
C ARG A 148 -3.01 22.24 -2.49
N GLY A 149 -2.37 21.19 -3.02
CA GLY A 149 -0.94 21.27 -3.27
C GLY A 149 -0.28 19.97 -3.71
N SER A 150 -0.84 19.27 -4.70
CA SER A 150 -0.11 18.25 -5.44
C SER A 150 0.70 18.89 -6.57
N GLY A 151 1.84 18.26 -6.92
CA GLY A 151 2.57 18.49 -8.16
C GLY A 151 2.22 17.43 -9.20
N ALA A 152 3.20 16.95 -9.94
CA ALA A 152 3.05 15.75 -10.78
C ALA A 152 2.66 14.53 -9.92
N TYR A 153 3.17 14.45 -8.68
CA TYR A 153 2.90 13.42 -7.70
C TYR A 153 2.11 13.96 -6.49
N CYS A 154 1.86 13.14 -5.49
CA CYS A 154 1.15 13.55 -4.27
C CYS A 154 1.77 14.79 -3.60
N HIS A 155 3.10 14.92 -3.72
CA HIS A 155 3.84 16.08 -3.21
C HIS A 155 5.01 16.39 -4.14
N GLY A 156 4.92 17.54 -4.86
CA GLY A 156 5.97 17.98 -5.78
C GLY A 156 6.09 17.14 -7.04
N ASP A 157 7.30 17.11 -7.62
CA ASP A 157 7.56 16.59 -8.95
C ASP A 157 8.38 15.28 -8.95
N ARG A 158 8.42 14.59 -7.81
CA ARG A 158 9.05 13.28 -7.64
C ARG A 158 8.16 12.38 -6.81
N PRO A 159 8.16 11.05 -7.08
CA PRO A 159 7.44 10.09 -6.24
C PRO A 159 7.89 10.16 -4.78
N THR A 160 6.93 10.05 -3.89
CA THR A 160 7.13 10.04 -2.44
C THR A 160 6.50 8.81 -1.81
N MET A 161 6.66 8.63 -0.50
CA MET A 161 5.97 7.60 0.26
C MET A 161 4.44 7.70 0.12
N ALA A 162 3.88 8.90 -0.11
CA ALA A 162 2.45 9.09 -0.32
C ALA A 162 1.98 8.42 -1.61
N ASP A 163 2.77 8.48 -2.67
CA ASP A 163 2.48 7.83 -3.95
C ASP A 163 2.56 6.31 -3.84
N CYS A 164 3.51 5.80 -3.04
CA CYS A 164 3.57 4.37 -2.70
C CYS A 164 2.29 3.90 -1.99
N CYS A 165 1.61 4.77 -1.24
CA CYS A 165 0.35 4.47 -0.58
C CYS A 165 -0.86 4.65 -1.51
N LEU A 166 -0.87 5.71 -2.31
CA LEU A 166 -1.97 6.05 -3.20
C LEU A 166 -2.23 4.97 -4.26
N VAL A 167 -1.19 4.57 -5.00
CA VAL A 167 -1.34 3.66 -6.16
C VAL A 167 -2.00 2.33 -5.77
N PRO A 168 -1.58 1.61 -4.70
CA PRO A 168 -2.27 0.40 -4.25
C PRO A 168 -3.74 0.64 -3.85
N GLN A 169 -4.06 1.82 -3.33
CA GLN A 169 -5.42 2.16 -2.95
C GLN A 169 -6.31 2.42 -4.17
N VAL A 170 -5.78 3.11 -5.19
CA VAL A 170 -6.48 3.31 -6.48
C VAL A 170 -6.66 1.97 -7.21
N PHE A 171 -5.66 1.07 -7.16
CA PHE A 171 -5.81 -0.29 -7.68
C PHE A 171 -7.01 -1.01 -7.03
N ASN A 172 -7.14 -0.93 -5.72
CA ASN A 172 -8.28 -1.52 -5.00
C ASN A 172 -9.61 -0.86 -5.39
N ALA A 173 -9.65 0.47 -5.49
CA ALA A 173 -10.85 1.19 -5.90
C ALA A 173 -11.34 0.74 -7.28
N ARG A 174 -10.42 0.62 -8.25
CA ARG A 174 -10.72 0.10 -9.60
C ARG A 174 -11.22 -1.34 -9.55
N ARG A 175 -10.58 -2.20 -8.77
CA ARG A 175 -10.96 -3.62 -8.60
C ARG A 175 -12.37 -3.79 -8.04
N TYR A 176 -12.78 -2.94 -7.10
CA TYR A 176 -14.11 -2.96 -6.50
C TYR A 176 -15.12 -2.09 -7.26
N ARG A 177 -14.74 -1.58 -8.46
CA ARG A 177 -15.59 -0.76 -9.34
C ARG A 177 -16.14 0.47 -8.61
N CYS A 178 -15.29 1.12 -7.78
CA CYS A 178 -15.61 2.42 -7.21
C CYS A 178 -15.62 3.46 -8.32
N ASP A 179 -16.58 4.38 -8.28
CA ASP A 179 -16.56 5.54 -9.16
C ASP A 179 -15.42 6.49 -8.75
N LEU A 180 -14.52 6.78 -9.68
CA LEU A 180 -13.39 7.67 -9.48
C LEU A 180 -13.54 9.02 -10.21
N ALA A 181 -14.67 9.25 -10.87
CA ALA A 181 -14.89 10.48 -11.65
C ALA A 181 -14.83 11.75 -10.78
N SER A 182 -15.19 11.64 -9.50
CA SER A 182 -15.13 12.74 -8.53
C SER A 182 -13.73 12.99 -7.95
N PHE A 183 -12.70 12.23 -8.35
CA PHE A 183 -11.35 12.28 -7.79
C PHE A 183 -10.27 12.51 -8.88
N PRO A 184 -10.34 13.61 -9.65
CA PRO A 184 -9.47 13.83 -10.81
C PRO A 184 -7.99 13.95 -10.46
N ASN A 185 -7.62 14.56 -9.30
CA ASN A 185 -6.23 14.65 -8.88
C ASN A 185 -5.66 13.30 -8.49
N ILE A 186 -6.44 12.47 -7.79
CA ILE A 186 -6.07 11.09 -7.43
C ILE A 186 -5.79 10.27 -8.69
N VAL A 187 -6.71 10.32 -9.68
CA VAL A 187 -6.55 9.58 -10.93
C VAL A 187 -5.32 10.07 -11.70
N ARG A 188 -5.17 11.39 -11.85
CA ARG A 188 -4.01 12.01 -12.53
C ARG A 188 -2.68 11.57 -11.90
N VAL A 189 -2.56 11.68 -10.57
CA VAL A 189 -1.32 11.31 -9.86
C VAL A 189 -1.05 9.81 -9.98
N ALA A 190 -2.08 8.97 -9.81
CA ALA A 190 -1.93 7.52 -9.95
C ALA A 190 -1.49 7.13 -11.36
N ASP A 191 -2.07 7.73 -12.39
CA ASP A 191 -1.72 7.46 -13.79
C ASP A 191 -0.30 7.99 -14.11
N GLU A 192 0.14 9.09 -13.50
CA GLU A 192 1.53 9.57 -13.64
C GLU A 192 2.52 8.60 -13.00
N CYS A 193 2.22 8.11 -11.79
CA CYS A 193 3.03 7.08 -11.12
C CYS A 193 3.18 5.82 -11.99
N MET A 194 2.10 5.38 -12.63
CA MET A 194 2.08 4.16 -13.43
C MET A 194 2.91 4.23 -14.72
N LYS A 195 3.38 5.41 -15.12
CA LYS A 195 4.37 5.56 -16.21
C LYS A 195 5.78 5.13 -15.78
N LEU A 196 6.04 5.03 -14.49
CA LEU A 196 7.34 4.64 -13.95
C LEU A 196 7.43 3.12 -13.84
N ASP A 197 8.52 2.53 -14.34
CA ASP A 197 8.81 1.10 -14.26
C ASP A 197 8.74 0.55 -12.83
N ALA A 198 9.16 1.35 -11.84
CA ALA A 198 9.11 0.97 -10.42
C ALA A 198 7.68 0.64 -9.94
N PHE A 199 6.68 1.36 -10.40
CA PHE A 199 5.27 1.11 -10.07
C PHE A 199 4.69 0.00 -10.94
N GLU A 200 5.00 -0.02 -12.22
CA GLU A 200 4.53 -1.01 -13.17
C GLU A 200 4.96 -2.43 -12.75
N ARG A 201 6.23 -2.63 -12.45
CA ARG A 201 6.77 -3.94 -11.98
C ARG A 201 6.20 -4.37 -10.63
N ALA A 202 5.84 -3.42 -9.77
CA ALA A 202 5.29 -3.73 -8.45
C ALA A 202 3.81 -4.16 -8.47
N GLN A 203 3.11 -4.01 -9.60
CA GLN A 203 1.68 -4.33 -9.74
C GLN A 203 1.38 -5.80 -9.37
N PRO A 204 0.16 -6.07 -8.84
CA PRO A 204 -0.27 -7.43 -8.53
C PRO A 204 -0.15 -8.40 -9.71
N SER A 205 -0.52 -7.99 -10.92
CA SER A 205 -0.46 -8.81 -12.14
C SER A 205 0.96 -9.14 -12.62
N ARG A 206 1.96 -8.41 -12.12
CA ARG A 206 3.38 -8.64 -12.46
C ARG A 206 4.11 -9.50 -11.44
N GLN A 207 3.45 -9.89 -10.36
CA GLN A 207 4.10 -10.70 -9.33
C GLN A 207 4.09 -12.18 -9.72
N PRO A 208 5.17 -12.93 -9.38
CA PRO A 208 5.27 -14.36 -9.73
C PRO A 208 4.18 -15.23 -9.07
N ASP A 209 3.62 -14.80 -7.94
CA ASP A 209 2.51 -15.48 -7.25
C ASP A 209 1.12 -15.00 -7.71
N ALA A 210 1.04 -14.22 -8.81
CA ALA A 210 -0.25 -13.76 -9.34
C ALA A 210 -1.09 -14.95 -9.84
N GLU A 211 -2.33 -15.00 -9.40
CA GLU A 211 -3.34 -15.95 -9.87
C GLU A 211 -4.20 -15.27 -10.96
N ASN A 212 -4.49 -16.01 -12.03
CA ASN A 212 -5.36 -15.60 -13.14
C ASN A 212 -6.82 -15.44 -12.70
#